data_973cc677d8510015c92c85cf23f2d808
#
_entry.id   973cc677d8510015c92c85cf23f2d808
#
_cell.length_a   1.000
_cell.length_b   1.000
_cell.length_c   1.000
_cell.angle_alpha   90.00
_cell.angle_beta   90.00
_cell.angle_gamma   90.00
#
_symmetry.space_group_name_H-M   'P 1'
#
loop_
_entity.id
_entity.type
_entity.pdbx_description
1 polymer ?
#
loop_
_entity_poly.entity_id
_entity_poly.type
_entity_poly.pdbx_seq_one_letter_code
_entity_poly.pdbx_strand_id
1 'polypeptide(L)'
;AKDRRQRQMCIRDRSKYLAKYQGKKKIGIAWRGGTTGADHRERSLNKNDINSLSSWENSVFFDIQFLNSEENYPEYLTKNKNIIRIDRAGFDLDESIALIKALDYVITPRQTIAHLIGSINEKGSVLVPKRQEWRYWEQENNWEWYPNVDYQKQRDRDSWLIELNNIRDKI
;
A
#
# COMPACT_ATOMS: atom_id res chain seq x y z
N ALA A 1 -8.46 -4.91 22.45
CA ALA A 1 -8.15 -5.72 21.27
C ALA A 1 -9.31 -6.65 20.96
N LYS A 2 -9.73 -6.74 19.70
CA LYS A 2 -10.77 -7.69 19.25
C LYS A 2 -10.26 -9.11 19.45
N ASP A 3 -11.13 -10.03 19.87
CA ASP A 3 -10.76 -11.41 20.01
C ASP A 3 -10.49 -12.09 18.65
N ARG A 4 -9.95 -13.32 18.68
CA ARG A 4 -9.62 -14.07 17.48
C ARG A 4 -10.84 -14.32 16.56
N ARG A 5 -12.04 -14.51 17.14
CA ARG A 5 -13.27 -14.73 16.39
C ARG A 5 -13.74 -13.49 15.68
N GLN A 6 -13.67 -12.32 16.32
CA GLN A 6 -13.98 -11.05 15.70
C GLN A 6 -13.05 -10.73 14.54
N ARG A 7 -11.73 -10.97 14.67
CA ARG A 7 -10.77 -10.79 13.57
C ARG A 7 -11.08 -11.70 12.38
N GLN A 8 -11.39 -12.96 12.60
CA GLN A 8 -11.79 -13.88 11.52
C GLN A 8 -13.07 -13.43 10.82
N MET A 9 -14.03 -12.88 11.57
CA MET A 9 -15.27 -12.33 11.00
C MET A 9 -15.00 -11.12 10.12
N CYS A 10 -14.16 -10.18 10.57
CA CYS A 10 -13.74 -9.01 9.77
C CYS A 10 -13.08 -9.44 8.45
N ILE A 11 -12.18 -10.43 8.47
CA ILE A 11 -11.53 -10.96 7.25
C ILE A 11 -12.57 -11.53 6.29
N ARG A 12 -13.52 -12.33 6.79
CA ARG A 12 -14.59 -12.93 5.98
C ARG A 12 -15.49 -11.87 5.34
N ASP A 13 -15.84 -10.84 6.09
CA ASP A 13 -16.69 -9.75 5.61
C ASP A 13 -15.97 -8.91 4.55
N ARG A 14 -14.67 -8.66 4.73
CA ARG A 14 -13.86 -7.97 3.71
C ARG A 14 -13.74 -8.81 2.44
N SER A 15 -13.50 -10.11 2.55
CA SER A 15 -13.47 -11.01 1.39
C SER A 15 -14.78 -11.01 0.61
N LYS A 16 -15.94 -11.02 1.29
CA LYS A 16 -17.26 -10.88 0.65
C LYS A 16 -17.42 -9.53 -0.06
N TYR A 17 -16.99 -8.44 0.60
CA TYR A 17 -17.05 -7.11 -0.01
C TYR A 17 -16.19 -7.03 -1.28
N LEU A 18 -15.02 -7.66 -1.29
CA LEU A 18 -14.10 -7.66 -2.42
C LEU A 18 -14.52 -8.62 -3.53
N ALA A 19 -15.46 -9.54 -3.27
CA ALA A 19 -15.96 -10.50 -4.26
C ALA A 19 -16.59 -9.81 -5.49
N LYS A 20 -17.12 -8.59 -5.35
CA LYS A 20 -17.66 -7.80 -6.48
C LYS A 20 -16.59 -7.39 -7.52
N TYR A 21 -15.30 -7.54 -7.19
CA TYR A 21 -14.17 -7.26 -8.08
C TYR A 21 -13.52 -8.55 -8.61
N GLN A 22 -14.31 -9.62 -8.76
CA GLN A 22 -13.81 -10.85 -9.39
C GLN A 22 -13.27 -10.57 -10.78
N GLY A 23 -12.18 -11.24 -11.16
CA GLY A 23 -11.48 -11.02 -12.43
C GLY A 23 -10.53 -9.82 -12.43
N LYS A 24 -10.51 -9.02 -11.34
CA LYS A 24 -9.53 -7.94 -11.18
C LYS A 24 -8.55 -8.27 -10.06
N LYS A 25 -7.30 -7.88 -10.25
CA LYS A 25 -6.29 -7.91 -9.20
C LYS A 25 -6.58 -6.83 -8.17
N LYS A 26 -6.74 -7.20 -6.92
CA LYS A 26 -7.05 -6.32 -5.79
C LYS A 26 -5.75 -5.88 -5.13
N ILE A 27 -5.39 -4.62 -5.28
CA ILE A 27 -4.11 -4.08 -4.82
C ILE A 27 -4.36 -3.05 -3.72
N GLY A 28 -3.75 -3.25 -2.55
CA GLY A 28 -3.70 -2.23 -1.52
C GLY A 28 -2.67 -1.16 -1.87
N ILE A 29 -3.05 0.10 -1.75
CA ILE A 29 -2.14 1.23 -1.94
C ILE A 29 -2.10 2.12 -0.71
N ALA A 30 -0.91 2.31 -0.15
CA ALA A 30 -0.62 3.41 0.72
C ALA A 30 0.22 4.42 -0.05
N TRP A 31 -0.12 5.68 0.06
CA TRP A 31 0.41 6.72 -0.83
C TRP A 31 1.25 7.77 -0.11
N ARG A 32 1.29 7.73 1.22
CA ARG A 32 2.01 8.72 2.04
C ARG A 32 2.93 8.04 3.03
N GLY A 33 4.17 8.49 3.11
CA GLY A 33 5.15 8.08 4.12
C GLY A 33 5.72 9.27 4.87
N GLY A 34 6.25 9.01 6.08
CA GLY A 34 6.83 10.07 6.93
C GLY A 34 5.77 10.97 7.61
N THR A 35 6.24 11.81 8.51
CA THR A 35 5.38 12.69 9.32
C THR A 35 5.38 14.13 8.84
N THR A 36 6.51 14.69 8.49
CA THR A 36 6.65 16.13 8.12
C THR A 36 7.86 16.38 7.20
N GLY A 37 7.83 17.52 6.49
CA GLY A 37 8.99 18.09 5.81
C GLY A 37 9.46 17.36 4.55
N ALA A 38 10.76 17.38 4.31
CA ALA A 38 11.39 16.78 3.12
C ALA A 38 11.21 15.26 3.07
N ASP A 39 11.31 14.59 4.23
CA ASP A 39 11.12 13.15 4.36
C ASP A 39 9.72 12.70 3.92
N HIS A 40 8.69 13.47 4.26
CA HIS A 40 7.33 13.23 3.79
C HIS A 40 7.21 13.28 2.27
N ARG A 41 7.83 14.29 1.62
CA ARG A 41 7.77 14.44 0.16
C ARG A 41 8.51 13.32 -0.57
N GLU A 42 9.69 12.96 -0.09
CA GLU A 42 10.51 11.89 -0.68
C GLU A 42 9.84 10.50 -0.56
N ARG A 43 8.97 10.30 0.43
CA ARG A 43 8.31 9.01 0.67
C ARG A 43 6.88 8.93 0.12
N SER A 44 6.33 10.02 -0.38
CA SER A 44 4.93 10.03 -0.81
C SER A 44 4.81 9.94 -2.32
N LEU A 45 3.77 9.28 -2.78
CA LEU A 45 3.40 9.27 -4.19
C LEU A 45 2.81 10.64 -4.55
N ASN A 46 3.28 11.23 -5.62
CA ASN A 46 2.73 12.47 -6.13
C ASN A 46 1.47 12.22 -6.97
N LYS A 47 0.83 13.31 -7.43
CA LYS A 47 -0.38 13.24 -8.25
C LYS A 47 -0.19 12.42 -9.54
N ASN A 48 0.96 12.53 -10.20
CA ASN A 48 1.23 11.81 -11.45
C ASN A 48 1.44 10.31 -11.20
N ASP A 49 2.12 9.95 -10.11
CA ASP A 49 2.27 8.57 -9.68
C ASP A 49 0.91 7.92 -9.43
N ILE A 50 0.02 8.60 -8.71
CA ILE A 50 -1.34 8.13 -8.44
C ILE A 50 -2.17 8.03 -9.72
N ASN A 51 -2.08 9.01 -10.62
CA ASN A 51 -2.82 8.96 -11.88
C ASN A 51 -2.37 7.81 -12.79
N SER A 52 -1.09 7.43 -12.73
CA SER A 52 -0.57 6.30 -13.50
C SER A 52 -1.23 4.96 -13.16
N LEU A 53 -1.73 4.80 -11.92
CA LEU A 53 -2.45 3.59 -11.50
C LEU A 53 -3.74 3.36 -12.31
N SER A 54 -4.30 4.41 -12.91
CA SER A 54 -5.50 4.30 -13.76
C SER A 54 -5.25 3.52 -15.06
N SER A 55 -3.98 3.41 -15.49
CA SER A 55 -3.59 2.63 -16.68
C SER A 55 -3.36 1.14 -16.40
N TRP A 56 -3.48 0.69 -15.14
CA TRP A 56 -3.27 -0.71 -14.80
C TRP A 56 -4.53 -1.52 -15.13
N GLU A 57 -4.53 -2.14 -16.31
CA GLU A 57 -5.62 -2.98 -16.77
C GLU A 57 -5.88 -4.14 -15.79
N ASN A 58 -7.13 -4.54 -15.66
CA ASN A 58 -7.57 -5.63 -14.78
C ASN A 58 -7.18 -5.49 -13.30
N SER A 59 -6.88 -4.28 -12.85
CA SER A 59 -6.55 -3.98 -11.45
C SER A 59 -7.57 -3.05 -10.82
N VAL A 60 -7.70 -3.14 -9.50
CA VAL A 60 -8.46 -2.21 -8.66
C VAL A 60 -7.64 -1.94 -7.40
N PHE A 61 -7.55 -0.69 -7.03
CA PHE A 61 -6.75 -0.26 -5.88
C PHE A 61 -7.63 0.04 -4.67
N PHE A 62 -7.17 -0.38 -3.50
CA PHE A 62 -7.82 -0.11 -2.23
C PHE A 62 -6.91 0.78 -1.39
N ASP A 63 -7.42 1.93 -1.00
CA ASP A 63 -6.69 2.83 -0.11
C ASP A 63 -6.61 2.22 1.29
N ILE A 64 -5.38 1.92 1.71
CA ILE A 64 -5.05 1.36 3.02
C ILE A 64 -4.24 2.33 3.87
N GLN A 65 -4.15 3.62 3.47
CA GLN A 65 -3.41 4.63 4.20
C GLN A 65 -3.99 4.86 5.59
N PHE A 66 -3.13 4.81 6.61
CA PHE A 66 -3.47 5.32 7.93
C PHE A 66 -3.52 6.85 7.90
N LEU A 67 -4.66 7.40 8.29
CA LEU A 67 -4.89 8.84 8.38
C LEU A 67 -5.33 9.19 9.80
N ASN A 68 -4.82 10.31 10.31
CA ASN A 68 -5.44 10.97 11.45
C ASN A 68 -6.74 11.64 10.99
N SER A 69 -7.74 11.72 11.88
CA SER A 69 -9.03 12.32 11.59
C SER A 69 -8.97 13.78 11.10
N GLU A 70 -7.87 14.47 11.40
CA GLU A 70 -7.63 15.88 11.05
C GLU A 70 -6.93 16.08 9.69
N GLU A 71 -6.47 15.00 9.04
CA GLU A 71 -5.77 15.11 7.77
C GLU A 71 -6.75 15.22 6.60
N ASN A 72 -6.59 16.27 5.79
CA ASN A 72 -7.34 16.40 4.54
C ASN A 72 -6.91 15.31 3.56
N TYR A 73 -7.87 14.54 3.11
CA TYR A 73 -7.67 13.55 2.05
C TYR A 73 -7.43 14.27 0.73
N PRO A 74 -6.33 13.97 0.00
CA PRO A 74 -6.01 14.70 -1.21
C PRO A 74 -7.07 14.53 -2.31
N GLU A 75 -7.47 15.64 -2.93
CA GLU A 75 -8.51 15.66 -3.95
C GLU A 75 -8.19 14.76 -5.16
N TYR A 76 -6.90 14.63 -5.53
CA TYR A 76 -6.50 13.78 -6.66
C TYR A 76 -6.73 12.28 -6.40
N LEU A 77 -6.80 11.86 -5.14
CA LEU A 77 -7.18 10.50 -4.77
C LEU A 77 -8.69 10.30 -4.88
N THR A 78 -9.49 11.28 -4.46
CA THR A 78 -10.95 11.18 -4.57
C THR A 78 -11.44 11.17 -6.01
N LYS A 79 -10.70 11.84 -6.89
CA LYS A 79 -11.00 11.89 -8.34
C LYS A 79 -10.56 10.63 -9.10
N ASN A 80 -9.68 9.82 -8.53
CA ASN A 80 -9.22 8.59 -9.18
C ASN A 80 -10.23 7.45 -8.97
N LYS A 81 -11.00 7.14 -10.01
CA LYS A 81 -12.05 6.11 -9.96
C LYS A 81 -11.54 4.69 -9.74
N ASN A 82 -10.25 4.43 -9.96
CA ASN A 82 -9.63 3.13 -9.72
C ASN A 82 -9.18 2.93 -8.27
N ILE A 83 -9.21 3.98 -7.44
CA ILE A 83 -8.85 3.90 -6.03
C ILE A 83 -10.11 3.93 -5.19
N ILE A 84 -10.31 2.88 -4.42
CA ILE A 84 -11.48 2.70 -3.57
C ILE A 84 -11.08 2.87 -2.12
N ARG A 85 -11.70 3.82 -1.45
CA ARG A 85 -11.57 3.97 0.00
C ARG A 85 -12.62 3.13 0.69
N ILE A 86 -12.19 2.40 1.70
CA ILE A 86 -13.09 1.64 2.57
C ILE A 86 -13.10 2.33 3.93
N ASP A 87 -14.29 2.73 4.36
CA ASP A 87 -14.46 3.36 5.67
C ASP A 87 -13.88 2.48 6.78
N ARG A 88 -13.20 3.13 7.73
CA ARG A 88 -12.51 2.55 8.89
C ARG A 88 -11.22 1.77 8.63
N ALA A 89 -10.92 1.34 7.42
CA ALA A 89 -9.68 0.59 7.16
C ALA A 89 -8.40 1.40 7.46
N GLY A 90 -8.47 2.74 7.41
CA GLY A 90 -7.36 3.63 7.77
C GLY A 90 -7.28 4.05 9.24
N PHE A 91 -8.20 3.61 10.10
CA PHE A 91 -8.30 4.07 11.49
C PHE A 91 -8.22 2.94 12.53
N ASP A 92 -8.53 1.71 12.14
CA ASP A 92 -8.52 0.54 13.01
C ASP A 92 -7.52 -0.48 12.47
N LEU A 93 -6.57 -0.91 13.30
CA LEU A 93 -5.51 -1.84 12.91
C LEU A 93 -6.07 -3.22 12.52
N ASP A 94 -7.05 -3.74 13.27
CA ASP A 94 -7.66 -5.03 12.97
C ASP A 94 -8.44 -5.00 11.65
N GLU A 95 -9.12 -3.89 11.35
CA GLU A 95 -9.80 -3.69 10.06
C GLU A 95 -8.80 -3.56 8.90
N SER A 96 -7.66 -2.88 9.14
CA SER A 96 -6.59 -2.79 8.15
C SER A 96 -5.97 -4.16 7.86
N ILE A 97 -5.69 -4.96 8.88
CA ILE A 97 -5.20 -6.33 8.73
C ILE A 97 -6.22 -7.18 7.97
N ALA A 98 -7.50 -7.08 8.32
CA ALA A 98 -8.56 -7.82 7.65
C ALA A 98 -8.69 -7.45 6.16
N LEU A 99 -8.54 -6.17 5.84
CA LEU A 99 -8.51 -5.71 4.46
C LEU A 99 -7.28 -6.24 3.73
N ILE A 100 -6.08 -6.04 4.29
CA ILE A 100 -4.82 -6.47 3.67
C ILE A 100 -4.85 -7.98 3.36
N LYS A 101 -5.35 -8.81 4.29
CA LYS A 101 -5.50 -10.27 4.09
C LYS A 101 -6.48 -10.68 2.98
N ALA A 102 -7.33 -9.78 2.55
CA ALA A 102 -8.28 -10.02 1.47
C ALA A 102 -7.80 -9.46 0.10
N LEU A 103 -6.63 -8.83 0.08
CA LEU A 103 -6.00 -8.29 -1.13
C LEU A 103 -5.03 -9.29 -1.75
N ASP A 104 -4.77 -9.13 -3.04
CA ASP A 104 -3.82 -9.96 -3.77
C ASP A 104 -2.38 -9.45 -3.66
N TYR A 105 -2.21 -8.13 -3.45
CA TYR A 105 -0.91 -7.46 -3.36
C TYR A 105 -1.00 -6.13 -2.63
N VAL A 106 0.12 -5.64 -2.07
CA VAL A 106 0.18 -4.33 -1.40
C VAL A 106 1.37 -3.52 -1.91
N ILE A 107 1.12 -2.24 -2.20
CA ILE A 107 2.16 -1.25 -2.53
C ILE A 107 2.14 -0.17 -1.45
N THR A 108 3.28 0.09 -0.85
CA THR A 108 3.38 1.06 0.24
C THR A 108 4.72 1.77 0.23
N PRO A 109 4.77 3.09 0.47
CA PRO A 109 6.01 3.72 0.85
C PRO A 109 6.57 3.11 2.14
N ARG A 110 7.78 3.44 2.46
CA ARG A 110 8.45 3.10 3.71
C ARG A 110 7.69 3.67 4.93
N GLN A 111 6.85 2.87 5.57
CA GLN A 111 6.01 3.21 6.72
C GLN A 111 5.55 1.96 7.49
N THR A 112 4.72 2.13 8.52
CA THR A 112 4.20 1.03 9.36
C THR A 112 3.54 -0.09 8.58
N ILE A 113 2.82 0.22 7.49
CA ILE A 113 2.16 -0.78 6.64
C ILE A 113 3.17 -1.76 6.03
N ALA A 114 4.39 -1.31 5.70
CA ALA A 114 5.45 -2.18 5.20
C ALA A 114 5.81 -3.30 6.20
N HIS A 115 5.87 -2.98 7.48
CA HIS A 115 6.10 -3.96 8.54
C HIS A 115 4.86 -4.82 8.80
N LEU A 116 3.68 -4.23 8.67
CA LEU A 116 2.42 -4.94 8.87
C LEU A 116 2.25 -6.06 7.86
N ILE A 117 2.39 -5.78 6.55
CA ILE A 117 2.28 -6.81 5.50
C ILE A 117 3.30 -7.93 5.70
N GLY A 118 4.54 -7.58 6.05
CA GLY A 118 5.59 -8.56 6.33
C GLY A 118 5.27 -9.44 7.54
N SER A 119 4.80 -8.85 8.64
CA SER A 119 4.50 -9.57 9.89
C SER A 119 3.32 -10.55 9.76
N ILE A 120 2.39 -10.29 8.85
CA ILE A 120 1.26 -11.19 8.57
C ILE A 120 1.48 -12.07 7.34
N ASN A 121 2.69 -12.05 6.77
CA ASN A 121 3.13 -12.88 5.65
C ASN A 121 2.34 -12.65 4.34
N GLU A 122 1.95 -11.41 4.08
CA GLU A 122 1.29 -11.02 2.82
C GLU A 122 2.28 -10.49 1.79
N LYS A 123 1.89 -10.51 0.52
CA LYS A 123 2.73 -10.08 -0.60
C LYS A 123 2.67 -8.57 -0.79
N GLY A 124 3.82 -7.96 -1.07
CA GLY A 124 3.85 -6.54 -1.38
C GLY A 124 5.21 -6.00 -1.80
N SER A 125 5.21 -4.76 -2.26
CA SER A 125 6.41 -3.99 -2.55
C SER A 125 6.46 -2.73 -1.69
N VAL A 126 7.64 -2.46 -1.14
CA VAL A 126 7.92 -1.23 -0.41
C VAL A 126 8.68 -0.26 -1.31
N LEU A 127 8.16 0.94 -1.45
CA LEU A 127 8.80 2.04 -2.17
C LEU A 127 9.83 2.70 -1.24
N VAL A 128 11.10 2.53 -1.55
CA VAL A 128 12.23 3.02 -0.73
C VAL A 128 12.88 4.21 -1.42
N PRO A 129 12.88 5.40 -0.79
CA PRO A 129 13.52 6.58 -1.33
C PRO A 129 15.02 6.36 -1.60
N LYS A 130 15.58 7.15 -2.52
CA LYS A 130 17.01 7.11 -2.85
C LYS A 130 17.91 7.30 -1.64
N ARG A 131 17.48 8.12 -0.67
CA ARG A 131 18.14 8.25 0.63
C ARG A 131 17.74 7.05 1.51
N GLN A 132 18.67 6.13 1.67
CA GLN A 132 18.44 4.86 2.36
C GLN A 132 18.49 5.00 3.88
N GLU A 133 17.70 4.16 4.56
CA GLU A 133 17.89 3.81 5.97
C GLU A 133 18.51 2.42 6.07
N TRP A 134 19.21 2.15 7.16
CA TRP A 134 19.87 0.88 7.43
C TRP A 134 18.96 -0.35 7.30
N ARG A 135 17.66 -0.21 7.51
CA ARG A 135 16.65 -1.30 7.39
C ARG A 135 16.46 -1.81 5.97
N TYR A 136 16.87 -1.04 4.96
CA TYR A 136 16.71 -1.32 3.54
C TYR A 136 18.08 -1.40 2.85
N TRP A 137 19.12 -1.82 3.63
CA TRP A 137 20.50 -1.86 3.17
C TRP A 137 20.73 -3.02 2.20
N GLU A 138 21.31 -2.71 1.10
CA GLU A 138 22.16 -3.44 0.15
C GLU A 138 21.92 -4.90 -0.23
N GLN A 139 20.75 -5.47 -0.15
CA GLN A 139 20.56 -6.74 -0.83
C GLN A 139 19.59 -6.58 -2.01
N GLU A 140 19.87 -7.27 -3.10
CA GLU A 140 19.15 -7.21 -4.36
C GLU A 140 17.63 -7.39 -4.18
N ASN A 141 16.90 -6.26 -3.96
CA ASN A 141 15.45 -6.17 -3.92
C ASN A 141 14.71 -7.10 -2.93
N ASN A 142 15.39 -7.92 -2.17
CA ASN A 142 14.80 -8.80 -1.16
C ASN A 142 14.95 -8.21 0.23
N TRP A 143 13.87 -8.23 0.98
CA TRP A 143 13.90 -7.80 2.37
C TRP A 143 14.03 -9.02 3.28
N GLU A 144 15.21 -9.26 3.83
CA GLU A 144 15.50 -10.44 4.65
C GLU A 144 14.51 -10.67 5.80
N TRP A 145 14.00 -9.57 6.38
CA TRP A 145 13.03 -9.69 7.47
C TRP A 145 11.67 -10.23 7.03
N TYR A 146 11.31 -10.04 5.75
CA TYR A 146 10.00 -10.38 5.22
C TYR A 146 10.11 -10.95 3.81
N PRO A 147 10.27 -12.28 3.67
CA PRO A 147 10.56 -12.93 2.38
C PRO A 147 9.50 -12.70 1.29
N ASN A 148 8.27 -12.39 1.67
CA ASN A 148 7.16 -12.12 0.75
C ASN A 148 7.02 -10.63 0.37
N VAL A 149 7.90 -9.77 0.89
CA VAL A 149 7.89 -8.34 0.64
C VAL A 149 9.19 -7.94 -0.02
N ASP A 150 9.11 -7.45 -1.23
CA ASP A 150 10.25 -6.84 -1.88
C ASP A 150 10.29 -5.32 -1.69
N TYR A 151 11.36 -4.69 -2.11
CA TYR A 151 11.41 -3.25 -2.15
C TYR A 151 11.91 -2.74 -3.50
N GLN A 152 11.40 -1.57 -3.90
CA GLN A 152 11.78 -0.86 -5.09
C GLN A 152 12.52 0.42 -4.70
N LYS A 153 13.80 0.50 -5.04
CA LYS A 153 14.63 1.69 -4.77
C LYS A 153 14.32 2.77 -5.79
N GLN A 154 14.00 3.96 -5.30
CA GLN A 154 13.66 5.11 -6.13
C GLN A 154 14.81 5.50 -7.06
N ARG A 155 14.54 5.59 -8.35
CA ARG A 155 15.49 6.01 -9.38
C ARG A 155 15.36 7.48 -9.70
N ASP A 156 14.14 7.97 -9.85
CA ASP A 156 13.84 9.40 -10.05
C ASP A 156 13.38 10.01 -8.73
N ARG A 157 14.07 11.08 -8.29
CA ARG A 157 13.85 11.70 -6.99
C ARG A 157 12.44 12.27 -6.80
N ASP A 158 11.80 12.68 -7.89
CA ASP A 158 10.51 13.37 -7.85
C ASP A 158 9.34 12.50 -8.29
N SER A 159 9.58 11.22 -8.60
CA SER A 159 8.56 10.30 -9.13
C SER A 159 8.82 8.86 -8.72
N TRP A 160 7.74 8.08 -8.69
CA TRP A 160 7.73 6.64 -8.48
C TRP A 160 7.28 5.86 -9.72
N LEU A 161 7.14 6.53 -10.87
CA LEU A 161 6.59 5.90 -12.09
C LEU A 161 7.40 4.70 -12.56
N ILE A 162 8.73 4.73 -12.45
CA ILE A 162 9.59 3.62 -12.86
C ILE A 162 9.33 2.41 -11.95
N GLU A 163 9.32 2.62 -10.66
CA GLU A 163 9.12 1.58 -9.64
C GLU A 163 7.71 0.99 -9.72
N LEU A 164 6.70 1.84 -9.93
CA LEU A 164 5.32 1.39 -10.12
C LEU A 164 5.18 0.55 -11.40
N ASN A 165 5.83 0.93 -12.51
CA ASN A 165 5.83 0.13 -13.73
C ASN A 165 6.52 -1.23 -13.51
N ASN A 166 7.67 -1.27 -12.84
CA ASN A 166 8.34 -2.51 -12.49
C ASN A 166 7.44 -3.45 -11.66
N ILE A 167 6.69 -2.89 -10.70
CA ILE A 167 5.74 -3.65 -9.90
C ILE A 167 4.61 -4.17 -10.79
N ARG A 168 4.02 -3.32 -11.64
CA ARG A 168 2.95 -3.73 -12.56
C ARG A 168 3.35 -4.92 -13.42
N ASP A 169 4.55 -4.84 -14.00
CA ASP A 169 5.04 -5.87 -14.94
C ASP A 169 5.41 -7.19 -14.23
N LYS A 170 5.59 -7.15 -12.91
CA LYS A 170 5.89 -8.31 -12.06
C LYS A 170 4.63 -9.04 -11.58
N ILE A 171 3.55 -8.32 -11.34
CA ILE A 171 2.34 -8.88 -10.73
C ILE A 171 1.23 -9.06 -11.78
#